data_6b031b4bf847c108b0e27b4cef20fa73
#
_entry.id   6b031b4bf847c108b0e27b4cef20fa73
#
_cell.length_a   1.000
_cell.length_b   1.000
_cell.length_c   1.000
_cell.angle_alpha   90.00
_cell.angle_beta   90.00
_cell.angle_gamma   90.00
#
_symmetry.space_group_name_H-M   'P 1'
#
loop_
_entity.id
_entity.type
_entity.pdbx_description
1 polymer ?
#
loop_
_entity_poly.entity_id
_entity_poly.type
_entity_poly.pdbx_seq_one_letter_code
_entity_poly.pdbx_strand_id
1 'polypeptide(L)'
;MAVVVEDLPPLMWHAELGRSLPDMWTGQHQRGAQLHNLRDAVLVWARKYGQQAWLRQLDHPVTREMEDAVLRTVARLDGTPFPSTARLASRWVRGRVPAFRRGSRELELESAYCAEVVAVTYEEMGLLSGRKLNWYDPGRFWSGDELELAHGARLGEEIEVDIPPMPDPTETVGGV
;
A
#
# COMPACT_ATOMS: atom_id res chain seq x y z
N MET A 1 -2.67 -0.40 -1.45
CA MET A 1 -3.93 -0.40 -2.23
C MET A 1 -4.51 -1.79 -2.21
N ALA A 2 -5.79 -1.95 -1.85
CA ALA A 2 -6.48 -3.23 -1.96
C ALA A 2 -6.96 -3.43 -3.41
N VAL A 3 -6.74 -4.63 -3.96
CA VAL A 3 -7.16 -5.03 -5.31
C VAL A 3 -8.04 -6.26 -5.17
N VAL A 4 -9.25 -6.17 -5.69
CA VAL A 4 -10.21 -7.28 -5.69
C VAL A 4 -10.32 -7.79 -7.12
N VAL A 5 -10.02 -9.06 -7.32
CA VAL A 5 -10.10 -9.76 -8.59
C VAL A 5 -11.10 -10.91 -8.42
N GLU A 6 -11.94 -11.13 -9.41
CA GLU A 6 -12.89 -12.25 -9.41
C GLU A 6 -12.15 -13.57 -9.20
N ASP A 7 -12.73 -14.45 -8.36
CA ASP A 7 -12.18 -15.76 -7.97
C ASP A 7 -10.86 -15.76 -7.18
N LEU A 8 -10.32 -14.58 -6.80
CA LEU A 8 -9.15 -14.49 -5.95
C LEU A 8 -9.47 -13.85 -4.58
N PRO A 9 -8.77 -14.22 -3.52
CA PRO A 9 -8.86 -13.48 -2.28
C PRO A 9 -8.40 -12.03 -2.51
N PRO A 10 -8.94 -11.05 -1.77
CA PRO A 10 -8.48 -9.67 -1.88
C PRO A 10 -6.97 -9.56 -1.70
N LEU A 11 -6.32 -8.84 -2.60
CA LEU A 11 -4.87 -8.66 -2.64
C LEU A 11 -4.49 -7.26 -2.15
N MET A 12 -3.29 -7.13 -1.60
CA MET A 12 -2.69 -5.87 -1.24
C MET A 12 -1.51 -5.56 -2.15
N TRP A 13 -1.67 -4.54 -2.99
CA TRP A 13 -0.61 -3.95 -3.78
C TRP A 13 0.04 -2.81 -3.01
N HIS A 14 1.31 -2.96 -2.66
CA HIS A 14 2.05 -1.99 -1.84
C HIS A 14 3.55 -2.13 -2.01
N ALA A 15 4.31 -1.31 -1.30
CA ALA A 15 5.74 -1.49 -1.15
C ALA A 15 6.12 -1.66 0.32
N GLU A 16 6.99 -2.61 0.63
CA GLU A 16 7.41 -2.94 1.99
C GLU A 16 8.92 -3.19 2.06
N LEU A 17 9.56 -2.72 3.14
CA LEU A 17 10.96 -3.09 3.47
C LEU A 17 11.08 -4.46 4.12
N GLY A 18 9.97 -4.96 4.68
CA GLY A 18 9.87 -6.26 5.30
C GLY A 18 9.98 -7.40 4.30
N ARG A 19 10.13 -8.61 4.87
CA ARG A 19 10.09 -9.89 4.15
C ARG A 19 9.24 -10.89 4.93
N SER A 20 8.17 -10.40 5.56
CA SER A 20 7.37 -11.22 6.47
C SER A 20 6.46 -12.19 5.73
N LEU A 21 6.01 -11.81 4.55
CA LEU A 21 5.13 -12.60 3.71
C LEU A 21 5.76 -12.86 2.34
N PRO A 22 5.42 -13.97 1.69
CA PRO A 22 5.80 -14.19 0.32
C PRO A 22 4.95 -13.31 -0.60
N ASP A 23 5.55 -12.75 -1.61
CA ASP A 23 4.84 -12.09 -2.70
C ASP A 23 3.98 -13.11 -3.45
N MET A 24 2.73 -12.75 -3.71
CA MET A 24 1.73 -13.63 -4.34
C MET A 24 2.02 -13.93 -5.82
N TRP A 25 2.78 -13.04 -6.49
CA TRP A 25 3.11 -13.18 -7.89
C TRP A 25 4.30 -14.12 -8.11
N THR A 26 5.35 -13.95 -7.31
CA THR A 26 6.61 -14.69 -7.47
C THR A 26 6.78 -15.83 -6.48
N GLY A 27 6.02 -15.86 -5.39
CA GLY A 27 6.19 -16.77 -4.26
C GLY A 27 7.46 -16.49 -3.43
N GLN A 28 8.16 -15.39 -3.68
CA GLN A 28 9.43 -15.08 -3.04
C GLN A 28 9.25 -14.06 -1.92
N HIS A 29 10.07 -14.16 -0.87
CA HIS A 29 10.18 -13.13 0.15
C HIS A 29 11.11 -12.02 -0.34
N GLN A 30 10.54 -10.92 -0.78
CA GLN A 30 11.28 -9.81 -1.38
C GLN A 30 11.05 -8.49 -0.64
N ARG A 31 11.77 -7.44 -1.04
CA ARG A 31 11.58 -6.06 -0.59
C ARG A 31 11.23 -5.20 -1.78
N GLY A 32 10.43 -4.17 -1.55
CA GLY A 32 10.02 -3.26 -2.61
C GLY A 32 8.54 -3.37 -2.91
N ALA A 33 8.16 -3.07 -4.15
CA ALA A 33 6.81 -3.24 -4.62
C ALA A 33 6.47 -4.73 -4.70
N GLN A 34 5.33 -5.13 -4.13
CA GLN A 34 4.94 -6.54 -4.03
C GLN A 34 3.44 -6.68 -3.80
N LEU A 35 2.94 -7.88 -4.07
CA LEU A 35 1.55 -8.24 -3.96
C LEU A 35 1.37 -9.29 -2.86
N HIS A 36 0.57 -8.99 -1.85
CA HIS A 36 0.28 -9.91 -0.75
C HIS A 36 -1.21 -10.25 -0.66
N ASN A 37 -1.54 -11.35 0.00
CA ASN A 37 -2.89 -11.53 0.49
C ASN A 37 -3.23 -10.41 1.47
N LEU A 38 -4.33 -9.70 1.24
CA LEU A 38 -4.72 -8.52 2.04
C LEU A 38 -4.90 -8.87 3.52
N ARG A 39 -5.60 -9.97 3.80
CA ARG A 39 -5.87 -10.42 5.16
C ARG A 39 -4.58 -10.76 5.89
N ASP A 40 -3.68 -11.49 5.26
CA ASP A 40 -2.42 -11.90 5.88
C ASP A 40 -1.51 -10.71 6.14
N ALA A 41 -1.44 -9.75 5.22
CA ALA A 41 -0.69 -8.52 5.41
C ALA A 41 -1.22 -7.71 6.61
N VAL A 42 -2.54 -7.50 6.69
CA VAL A 42 -3.17 -6.78 7.79
C VAL A 42 -2.93 -7.49 9.13
N LEU A 43 -3.08 -8.82 9.17
CA LEU A 43 -2.84 -9.60 10.40
C LEU A 43 -1.38 -9.55 10.85
N VAL A 44 -0.42 -9.61 9.94
CA VAL A 44 1.01 -9.47 10.27
C VAL A 44 1.29 -8.08 10.82
N TRP A 45 0.79 -7.03 10.20
CA TRP A 45 0.99 -5.67 10.69
C TRP A 45 0.37 -5.42 12.05
N ALA A 46 -0.84 -5.89 12.28
CA ALA A 46 -1.51 -5.75 13.56
C ALA A 46 -0.79 -6.55 14.67
N ARG A 47 -0.51 -7.82 14.43
CA ARG A 47 -0.02 -8.74 15.46
C ARG A 47 1.48 -8.59 15.73
N LYS A 48 2.29 -8.34 14.70
CA LYS A 48 3.75 -8.23 14.83
C LYS A 48 4.22 -6.83 15.14
N TYR A 49 3.53 -5.81 14.59
CA TYR A 49 3.95 -4.43 14.71
C TYR A 49 2.98 -3.54 15.51
N GLY A 50 1.84 -4.10 15.97
CA GLY A 50 0.83 -3.36 16.75
C GLY A 50 0.14 -2.24 15.94
N GLN A 51 0.10 -2.37 14.61
CA GLN A 51 -0.49 -1.35 13.75
C GLN A 51 -2.00 -1.57 13.62
N GLN A 52 -2.74 -0.48 13.54
CA GLN A 52 -4.14 -0.46 13.14
C GLN A 52 -4.25 -0.29 11.63
N ALA A 53 -5.37 -0.72 11.07
CA ALA A 53 -5.65 -0.60 9.64
C ALA A 53 -6.99 0.07 9.40
N TRP A 54 -7.04 0.92 8.38
CA TRP A 54 -8.25 1.55 7.88
C TRP A 54 -8.34 1.35 6.38
N LEU A 55 -9.56 1.18 5.88
CA LEU A 55 -9.88 1.06 4.47
C LEU A 55 -10.62 2.32 4.01
N ARG A 56 -10.28 2.83 2.84
CA ARG A 56 -11.09 3.79 2.10
C ARG A 56 -11.49 3.18 0.77
N GLN A 57 -12.77 3.21 0.47
CA GLN A 57 -13.29 2.68 -0.79
C GLN A 57 -13.19 3.73 -1.89
N LEU A 58 -12.81 3.32 -3.08
CA LEU A 58 -12.93 4.14 -4.28
C LEU A 58 -14.40 4.24 -4.67
N ASP A 59 -14.98 5.45 -4.58
CA ASP A 59 -16.33 5.77 -5.04
C ASP A 59 -16.25 6.21 -6.52
N HIS A 60 -16.08 5.22 -7.38
CA HIS A 60 -16.06 5.38 -8.83
C HIS A 60 -16.24 4.01 -9.50
N PRO A 61 -17.03 3.90 -10.57
CA PRO A 61 -17.12 2.68 -11.34
C PRO A 61 -15.74 2.32 -11.92
N VAL A 62 -15.25 1.13 -11.59
CA VAL A 62 -13.99 0.64 -12.15
C VAL A 62 -14.28 0.05 -13.53
N THR A 63 -13.64 0.57 -14.56
CA THR A 63 -13.75 0.06 -15.92
C THR A 63 -12.71 -1.02 -16.19
N ARG A 64 -12.93 -1.81 -17.24
CA ARG A 64 -11.98 -2.84 -17.64
C ARG A 64 -10.61 -2.26 -18.00
N GLU A 65 -10.58 -1.07 -18.60
CA GLU A 65 -9.34 -0.37 -18.92
C GLU A 65 -8.54 0.00 -17.64
N MET A 66 -9.25 0.37 -16.57
CA MET A 66 -8.65 0.63 -15.26
C MET A 66 -8.11 -0.66 -14.64
N GLU A 67 -8.86 -1.76 -14.70
CA GLU A 67 -8.40 -3.08 -14.23
C GLU A 67 -7.13 -3.51 -14.97
N ASP A 68 -7.15 -3.43 -16.30
CA ASP A 68 -5.98 -3.73 -17.13
C ASP A 68 -4.78 -2.83 -16.82
N ALA A 69 -5.02 -1.54 -16.49
CA ALA A 69 -3.97 -0.62 -16.08
C ALA A 69 -3.34 -1.03 -14.74
N VAL A 70 -4.15 -1.44 -13.76
CA VAL A 70 -3.65 -1.98 -12.48
C VAL A 70 -2.79 -3.21 -12.73
N LEU A 71 -3.28 -4.19 -13.49
CA LEU A 71 -2.54 -5.43 -13.76
C LEU A 71 -1.22 -5.18 -14.49
N ARG A 72 -1.22 -4.28 -15.49
CA ARG A 72 0.02 -3.87 -16.18
C ARG A 72 1.00 -3.18 -15.22
N THR A 73 0.49 -2.35 -14.31
CA THR A 73 1.32 -1.64 -13.33
C THR A 73 1.94 -2.61 -12.33
N VAL A 74 1.15 -3.56 -11.83
CA VAL A 74 1.64 -4.64 -10.97
C VAL A 74 2.73 -5.43 -11.71
N ALA A 75 2.46 -5.94 -12.90
CA ALA A 75 3.41 -6.73 -13.69
C ALA A 75 4.72 -5.98 -14.00
N ARG A 76 4.66 -4.66 -14.16
CA ARG A 76 5.82 -3.80 -14.43
C ARG A 76 6.65 -3.48 -13.19
N LEU A 77 6.01 -3.28 -12.06
CA LEU A 77 6.64 -2.76 -10.85
C LEU A 77 6.90 -3.82 -9.79
N ASP A 78 6.27 -4.99 -9.88
CA ASP A 78 6.49 -6.07 -8.93
C ASP A 78 7.97 -6.43 -8.84
N GLY A 79 8.47 -6.67 -7.64
CA GLY A 79 9.89 -6.90 -7.39
C GLY A 79 10.80 -5.68 -7.57
N THR A 80 10.25 -4.50 -7.94
CA THR A 80 11.07 -3.28 -8.02
C THR A 80 11.59 -2.93 -6.63
N PRO A 81 12.92 -2.98 -6.42
CA PRO A 81 13.51 -2.75 -5.11
C PRO A 81 13.33 -1.29 -4.68
N PHE A 82 13.29 -1.07 -3.38
CA PHE A 82 13.40 0.29 -2.84
C PHE A 82 14.60 1.00 -3.47
N PRO A 83 14.41 2.22 -3.96
CA PRO A 83 15.55 3.06 -4.32
C PRO A 83 16.49 3.16 -3.12
N SER A 84 17.80 3.12 -3.33
CA SER A 84 18.76 3.25 -2.22
C SER A 84 18.41 4.48 -1.37
N THR A 85 18.57 4.39 -0.05
CA THR A 85 18.27 5.47 0.89
C THR A 85 18.88 6.82 0.49
N ALA A 86 20.04 6.80 -0.18
CA ALA A 86 20.68 7.99 -0.74
C ALA A 86 19.91 8.61 -1.91
N ARG A 87 19.31 7.79 -2.77
CA ARG A 87 18.47 8.25 -3.90
C ARG A 87 17.11 8.78 -3.43
N LEU A 88 16.49 8.13 -2.47
CA LEU A 88 15.26 8.60 -1.85
C LEU A 88 15.49 9.92 -1.11
N ALA A 89 16.54 10.00 -0.29
CA ALA A 89 16.90 11.24 0.41
C ALA A 89 17.19 12.39 -0.56
N SER A 90 17.88 12.15 -1.69
CA SER A 90 18.16 13.19 -2.67
C SER A 90 16.91 13.68 -3.43
N ARG A 91 15.94 12.80 -3.68
CA ARG A 91 14.63 13.19 -4.27
C ARG A 91 13.77 13.98 -3.28
N TRP A 92 13.81 13.59 -2.02
CA TRP A 92 13.03 14.21 -0.94
C TRP A 92 13.56 15.62 -0.58
N VAL A 93 14.89 15.78 -0.48
CA VAL A 93 15.53 17.07 -0.17
C VAL A 93 15.30 18.12 -1.27
N ARG A 94 15.05 17.70 -2.51
CA ARG A 94 14.70 18.64 -3.60
C ARG A 94 13.26 19.13 -3.57
N GLY A 95 12.39 18.54 -2.74
CA GLY A 95 10.98 18.85 -2.68
C GLY A 95 10.47 19.46 -1.36
N ARG A 96 11.12 19.19 -0.24
CA ARG A 96 10.73 19.67 1.11
C ARG A 96 11.93 19.66 2.05
N VAL A 97 12.09 20.69 2.87
CA VAL A 97 13.04 20.73 3.98
C VAL A 97 12.27 20.54 5.29
N PRO A 98 12.29 19.37 5.93
CA PRO A 98 11.86 19.22 7.30
C PRO A 98 13.03 18.91 8.23
N ALA A 99 12.92 19.37 9.48
CA ALA A 99 13.86 19.05 10.56
C ALA A 99 13.75 17.58 10.99
N PHE A 100 14.84 16.83 10.90
CA PHE A 100 14.86 15.39 11.10
C PHE A 100 15.26 14.94 12.50
N ARG A 101 14.52 14.00 13.05
CA ARG A 101 14.94 13.10 14.14
C ARG A 101 15.46 11.78 13.53
N ARG A 102 16.58 11.29 14.07
CA ARG A 102 17.41 10.22 13.47
C ARG A 102 16.85 8.78 13.50
N GLY A 103 15.71 8.53 14.16
CA GLY A 103 15.13 7.18 14.34
C GLY A 103 13.93 6.84 13.44
N SER A 104 13.33 7.82 12.76
CA SER A 104 12.12 7.62 11.93
C SER A 104 12.39 7.61 10.42
N ARG A 105 13.64 7.74 10.02
CA ARG A 105 14.02 8.01 8.63
C ARG A 105 13.71 6.85 7.66
N GLU A 106 13.89 5.61 8.10
CA GLU A 106 13.60 4.44 7.26
C GLU A 106 12.09 4.26 7.08
N LEU A 107 11.32 4.40 8.15
CA LEU A 107 9.85 4.31 8.12
C LEU A 107 9.21 5.43 7.29
N GLU A 108 9.72 6.66 7.37
CA GLU A 108 9.25 7.79 6.56
C GLU A 108 9.55 7.57 5.06
N LEU A 109 10.72 7.02 4.73
CA LEU A 109 11.09 6.69 3.36
C LEU A 109 10.28 5.53 2.80
N GLU A 110 9.99 4.52 3.62
CA GLU A 110 9.10 3.42 3.26
C GLU A 110 7.69 3.92 2.96
N SER A 111 7.13 4.73 3.86
CA SER A 111 5.81 5.31 3.70
C SER A 111 5.70 6.16 2.43
N ALA A 112 6.71 6.99 2.13
CA ALA A 112 6.73 7.79 0.92
C ALA A 112 6.76 6.91 -0.34
N TYR A 113 7.53 5.82 -0.35
CA TYR A 113 7.59 4.92 -1.49
C TYR A 113 6.30 4.10 -1.67
N CYS A 114 5.66 3.66 -0.58
CA CYS A 114 4.35 3.03 -0.63
C CYS A 114 3.32 3.95 -1.29
N ALA A 115 3.30 5.22 -0.92
CA ALA A 115 2.40 6.20 -1.51
C ALA A 115 2.71 6.46 -3.00
N GLU A 116 4.01 6.48 -3.40
CA GLU A 116 4.41 6.60 -4.80
C GLU A 116 3.90 5.41 -5.64
N VAL A 117 3.99 4.18 -5.14
CA VAL A 117 3.48 2.98 -5.84
C VAL A 117 1.96 3.06 -6.04
N VAL A 118 1.23 3.48 -5.02
CA VAL A 118 -0.22 3.69 -5.13
C VAL A 118 -0.53 4.82 -6.11
N ALA A 119 0.18 5.94 -6.04
CA ALA A 119 -0.03 7.09 -6.92
C ALA A 119 0.23 6.74 -8.40
N VAL A 120 1.31 6.02 -8.72
CA VAL A 120 1.57 5.52 -10.07
C VAL A 120 0.41 4.67 -10.56
N THR A 121 -0.11 3.79 -9.72
CA THR A 121 -1.23 2.93 -10.10
C THR A 121 -2.49 3.76 -10.41
N TYR A 122 -2.81 4.76 -9.58
CA TYR A 122 -3.94 5.67 -9.82
C TYR A 122 -3.73 6.56 -11.06
N GLU A 123 -2.49 6.97 -11.36
CA GLU A 123 -2.16 7.67 -12.61
C GLU A 123 -2.42 6.81 -13.85
N GLU A 124 -1.96 5.56 -13.83
CA GLU A 124 -2.18 4.61 -14.94
C GLU A 124 -3.67 4.26 -15.12
N MET A 125 -4.46 4.29 -14.04
CA MET A 125 -5.93 4.21 -14.09
C MET A 125 -6.59 5.47 -14.64
N GLY A 126 -5.85 6.57 -14.84
CA GLY A 126 -6.39 7.86 -15.24
C GLY A 126 -7.07 8.65 -14.10
N LEU A 127 -6.93 8.19 -12.86
CA LEU A 127 -7.58 8.81 -11.69
C LEU A 127 -6.74 9.94 -11.05
N LEU A 128 -5.44 9.97 -11.31
CA LEU A 128 -4.55 11.06 -10.90
C LEU A 128 -3.91 11.70 -12.13
N SER A 129 -3.70 13.00 -12.10
CA SER A 129 -3.09 13.73 -13.22
C SER A 129 -2.11 14.80 -12.76
N GLY A 130 -0.98 14.88 -13.45
CA GLY A 130 -0.15 16.06 -13.60
C GLY A 130 0.71 16.49 -12.44
N ARG A 131 0.71 15.82 -11.30
CA ARG A 131 1.63 16.12 -10.20
C ARG A 131 2.82 15.17 -10.23
N LYS A 132 3.97 15.63 -9.69
CA LYS A 132 5.13 14.75 -9.51
C LYS A 132 4.80 13.68 -8.48
N LEU A 133 5.16 12.43 -8.73
CA LEU A 133 4.89 11.30 -7.84
C LEU A 133 5.34 11.51 -6.39
N ASN A 134 6.48 12.18 -6.18
CA ASN A 134 6.98 12.52 -4.85
C ASN A 134 6.16 13.58 -4.09
N TRP A 135 5.09 14.12 -4.68
CA TRP A 135 4.11 14.96 -4.01
C TRP A 135 3.13 14.12 -3.19
N TYR A 136 2.91 12.87 -3.59
CA TYR A 136 2.03 11.96 -2.89
C TYR A 136 2.76 11.32 -1.72
N ASP A 137 2.22 11.51 -0.54
CA ASP A 137 2.61 10.84 0.69
C ASP A 137 1.38 10.15 1.30
N PRO A 138 1.52 9.27 2.30
CA PRO A 138 0.37 8.58 2.88
C PRO A 138 -0.73 9.51 3.40
N GLY A 139 -0.36 10.69 3.89
CA GLY A 139 -1.31 11.70 4.38
C GLY A 139 -2.27 12.17 3.28
N ARG A 140 -1.84 12.17 2.01
CA ARG A 140 -2.70 12.54 0.87
C ARG A 140 -3.83 11.54 0.62
N PHE A 141 -3.64 10.30 1.04
CA PHE A 141 -4.65 9.25 0.94
C PHE A 141 -5.54 9.14 2.18
N TRP A 142 -5.26 9.93 3.22
CA TRP A 142 -6.06 9.99 4.42
C TRP A 142 -7.31 10.87 4.23
N SER A 143 -8.41 10.56 4.92
CA SER A 143 -9.69 11.27 4.79
C SER A 143 -9.67 12.74 5.23
N GLY A 144 -8.68 13.11 6.06
CA GLY A 144 -8.46 14.49 6.50
C GLY A 144 -7.73 15.37 5.48
N ASP A 145 -7.23 14.80 4.38
CA ASP A 145 -6.58 15.56 3.30
C ASP A 145 -7.34 15.31 1.99
N GLU A 146 -7.83 16.37 1.36
CA GLU A 146 -8.60 16.27 0.12
C GLU A 146 -7.67 15.87 -1.04
N LEU A 147 -7.77 14.62 -1.49
CA LEU A 147 -7.15 14.14 -2.69
C LEU A 147 -8.12 14.30 -3.86
N GLU A 148 -7.84 15.26 -4.74
CA GLU A 148 -8.62 15.43 -5.96
C GLU A 148 -8.32 14.31 -6.95
N LEU A 149 -9.30 13.44 -7.19
CA LEU A 149 -9.26 12.44 -8.23
C LEU A 149 -9.96 12.95 -9.49
N ALA A 150 -9.50 12.48 -10.67
CA ALA A 150 -10.10 12.81 -11.94
C ALA A 150 -11.49 12.15 -12.10
N HIS A 151 -12.26 12.63 -13.08
CA HIS A 151 -13.56 12.06 -13.47
C HIS A 151 -14.62 12.04 -12.37
N GLY A 152 -14.49 12.90 -11.35
CA GLY A 152 -15.42 12.93 -10.21
C GLY A 152 -15.27 11.76 -9.25
N ALA A 153 -14.22 10.96 -9.39
CA ALA A 153 -13.89 9.89 -8.46
C ALA A 153 -13.54 10.45 -7.08
N ARG A 154 -13.82 9.70 -6.03
CA ARG A 154 -13.50 10.06 -4.64
C ARG A 154 -13.06 8.83 -3.87
N LEU A 155 -12.26 9.05 -2.83
CA LEU A 155 -12.08 8.07 -1.77
C LEU A 155 -13.14 8.33 -0.68
N GLY A 156 -13.87 7.31 -0.28
CA GLY A 156 -14.84 7.38 0.80
C GLY A 156 -14.19 7.65 2.17
N GLU A 157 -15.02 7.68 3.20
CA GLU A 157 -14.58 7.79 4.60
C GLU A 157 -13.68 6.62 5.01
N GLU A 158 -12.92 6.79 6.08
CA GLU A 158 -12.12 5.72 6.67
C GLU A 158 -13.01 4.72 7.40
N ILE A 159 -12.86 3.46 7.04
CA ILE A 159 -13.52 2.32 7.68
C ILE A 159 -12.46 1.58 8.50
N GLU A 160 -12.61 1.54 9.81
CA GLU A 160 -11.72 0.78 10.69
C GLU A 160 -11.82 -0.71 10.38
N VAL A 161 -10.67 -1.36 10.26
CA VAL A 161 -10.59 -2.81 10.03
C VAL A 161 -10.50 -3.51 11.38
N ASP A 162 -11.54 -4.26 11.73
CA ASP A 162 -11.55 -5.07 12.95
C ASP A 162 -10.56 -6.25 12.81
N ILE A 163 -9.65 -6.34 13.78
CA ILE A 163 -8.64 -7.39 13.83
C ILE A 163 -9.05 -8.42 14.87
N PRO A 164 -9.39 -9.65 14.46
CA PRO A 164 -9.78 -10.68 15.41
C PRO A 164 -8.63 -10.98 16.40
N PRO A 165 -8.95 -11.20 17.69
CA PRO A 165 -7.96 -11.60 18.66
C PRO A 165 -7.22 -12.87 18.22
N MET A 166 -6.00 -13.05 18.72
CA MET A 166 -5.31 -14.31 18.48
C MET A 166 -6.12 -15.46 19.12
N PRO A 167 -6.28 -16.58 18.40
CA PRO A 167 -6.90 -17.76 19.01
C PRO A 167 -6.10 -18.14 20.27
N ASP A 168 -6.80 -18.46 21.35
CA ASP A 168 -6.17 -18.89 22.59
C ASP A 168 -5.40 -20.19 22.31
N PRO A 169 -4.09 -20.27 22.63
CA PRO A 169 -3.31 -21.49 22.42
C PRO A 169 -3.87 -22.73 23.16
N THR A 170 -4.79 -22.52 24.09
CA THR A 170 -5.46 -23.62 24.84
C THR A 170 -6.67 -24.20 24.12
N GLU A 171 -7.24 -23.55 23.10
CA GLU A 171 -8.41 -24.07 22.36
C GLU A 171 -8.10 -25.10 21.28
N THR A 172 -6.83 -25.31 20.95
CA THR A 172 -6.43 -26.24 19.84
C THR A 172 -6.21 -27.69 20.29
N VAL A 173 -6.53 -28.07 21.54
CA VAL A 173 -6.36 -29.44 22.06
C VAL A 173 -7.70 -30.01 22.51
N GLY A 174 -8.62 -30.20 21.58
CA GLY A 174 -9.92 -30.80 21.88
C GLY A 174 -10.68 -31.27 20.64
N GLY A 175 -10.11 -32.16 19.88
CA GLY A 175 -10.77 -32.72 18.73
C GLY A 175 -10.07 -33.97 18.20
N VAL A 176 -10.24 -35.08 18.91
CA VAL A 176 -10.00 -36.43 18.38
C VAL A 176 -11.32 -36.94 17.83
#